data_cd1d66d097046f0f952a8957dddcc545
#
_entry.id   cd1d66d097046f0f952a8957dddcc545
#
_cell.length_a   1.000
_cell.length_b   1.000
_cell.length_c   1.000
_cell.angle_alpha   90.00
_cell.angle_beta   90.00
_cell.angle_gamma   90.00
#
_symmetry.space_group_name_H-M   'P 1'
#
loop_
_entity.id
_entity.type
_entity.pdbx_description
1 polymer ?
#
loop_
_entity_poly.entity_id
_entity_poly.type
_entity_poly.pdbx_seq_one_letter_code
_entity_poly.pdbx_strand_id
1 'polypeptide(L)'
;MKKQPIPLVAQIVAAGLPAPKEDYRFLPVRKYEMDLAWPGLRLGVEIQGGVWSKPGAKRCPACGQLPRGAHGTGAGIVRDIEKFNLATMTGWRLLLVTPKMVQSGAALALVRQAVVLAGWKKNGGEA
;
A
#
# COMPACT_ATOMS: atom_id res chain seq x y z
N MET A 1 -4.22 19.39 -10.55
CA MET A 1 -5.07 18.22 -10.85
C MET A 1 -5.44 17.54 -9.55
N LYS A 2 -6.72 17.35 -9.32
CA LYS A 2 -7.14 16.67 -8.09
C LYS A 2 -6.71 15.21 -8.12
N LYS A 3 -6.13 14.76 -7.03
CA LYS A 3 -5.83 13.35 -6.86
C LYS A 3 -7.13 12.56 -6.83
N GLN A 4 -7.20 11.48 -7.59
CA GLN A 4 -8.38 10.62 -7.59
C GLN A 4 -8.51 9.89 -6.26
N PRO A 5 -9.75 9.71 -5.74
CA PRO A 5 -9.93 8.91 -4.53
C PRO A 5 -9.41 7.50 -4.76
N ILE A 6 -8.81 6.94 -3.74
CA ILE A 6 -8.34 5.55 -3.79
C ILE A 6 -9.56 4.64 -3.65
N PRO A 7 -9.91 3.81 -4.66
CA PRO A 7 -11.12 2.98 -4.59
C PRO A 7 -11.16 2.06 -3.38
N LEU A 8 -9.99 1.58 -2.93
CA LEU A 8 -9.91 0.70 -1.78
C LEU A 8 -10.44 1.37 -0.51
N VAL A 9 -10.25 2.70 -0.36
CA VAL A 9 -10.78 3.42 0.81
C VAL A 9 -12.30 3.30 0.88
N ALA A 10 -12.98 3.50 -0.25
CA ALA A 10 -14.44 3.38 -0.29
C ALA A 10 -14.90 1.96 0.08
N GLN A 11 -14.19 0.95 -0.41
CA GLN A 11 -14.49 -0.44 -0.08
C GLN A 11 -14.32 -0.72 1.42
N ILE A 12 -13.24 -0.20 2.00
CA ILE A 12 -12.94 -0.37 3.42
C ILE A 12 -14.04 0.24 4.28
N VAL A 13 -14.42 1.47 3.98
CA VAL A 13 -15.47 2.18 4.73
C VAL A 13 -16.81 1.48 4.58
N ALA A 14 -17.17 1.08 3.36
CA ALA A 14 -18.44 0.38 3.10
C ALA A 14 -18.51 -0.96 3.82
N ALA A 15 -17.38 -1.61 4.05
CA ALA A 15 -17.31 -2.89 4.76
C ALA A 15 -17.38 -2.73 6.29
N GLY A 16 -17.45 -1.52 6.81
CA GLY A 16 -17.49 -1.27 8.25
C GLY A 16 -16.13 -1.41 8.93
N LEU A 17 -15.06 -1.42 8.17
CA LEU A 17 -13.70 -1.48 8.72
C LEU A 17 -13.22 -0.07 9.07
N PRO A 18 -12.20 0.06 9.94
CA PRO A 18 -11.72 1.39 10.32
C PRO A 18 -11.17 2.14 9.13
N ALA A 19 -11.50 3.44 9.03
CA ALA A 19 -11.04 4.28 7.93
C ALA A 19 -9.52 4.52 8.05
N PRO A 20 -8.76 4.29 6.96
CA PRO A 20 -7.33 4.54 6.99
C PRO A 20 -7.02 6.02 6.74
N LYS A 21 -5.80 6.42 7.11
CA LYS A 21 -5.24 7.69 6.67
C LYS A 21 -4.57 7.49 5.32
N GLU A 22 -4.77 8.44 4.41
CA GLU A 22 -4.17 8.39 3.08
C GLU A 22 -2.85 9.15 3.07
N ASP A 23 -1.92 8.69 2.25
CA ASP A 23 -0.62 9.33 2.07
C ASP A 23 0.04 9.64 3.42
N TYR A 24 0.10 8.63 4.28
CA TYR A 24 0.58 8.78 5.64
C TYR A 24 2.09 8.76 5.73
N ARG A 25 2.66 9.84 6.25
CA ARG A 25 4.09 9.95 6.49
C ARG A 25 4.42 9.30 7.83
N PHE A 26 5.06 8.14 7.78
CA PHE A 26 5.29 7.33 8.98
C PHE A 26 6.62 7.60 9.69
N LEU A 27 7.49 8.42 9.09
CA LEU A 27 8.78 8.80 9.69
C LEU A 27 8.90 10.32 9.75
N PRO A 28 9.38 10.88 10.88
CA PRO A 28 9.49 12.33 11.00
C PRO A 28 10.59 12.94 10.15
N VAL A 29 11.66 12.18 9.83
CA VAL A 29 12.84 12.69 9.13
C VAL A 29 12.90 12.28 7.66
N ARG A 30 12.05 11.37 7.22
CA ARG A 30 12.00 10.93 5.83
C ARG A 30 10.66 11.26 5.21
N LYS A 31 10.65 11.54 3.91
CA LYS A 31 9.42 11.90 3.19
C LYS A 31 8.66 10.69 2.66
N TYR A 32 8.96 9.51 3.16
CA TYR A 32 8.26 8.31 2.74
C TYR A 32 6.83 8.29 3.27
N GLU A 33 5.90 8.00 2.39
CA GLU A 33 4.48 7.92 2.72
C GLU A 33 3.95 6.52 2.39
N MET A 34 3.02 6.05 3.21
CA MET A 34 2.24 4.87 2.90
C MET A 34 0.94 5.32 2.24
N ASP A 35 0.51 4.62 1.19
CA ASP A 35 -0.72 4.99 0.50
C ASP A 35 -1.91 5.01 1.45
N LEU A 36 -2.02 3.99 2.29
CA LEU A 36 -3.01 3.93 3.35
C LEU A 36 -2.32 3.48 4.64
N ALA A 37 -2.79 4.00 5.78
CA ALA A 37 -2.23 3.60 7.07
C ALA A 37 -3.26 3.65 8.19
N TRP A 38 -3.11 2.73 9.13
CA TRP A 38 -3.80 2.75 10.41
C TRP A 38 -2.74 2.86 11.50
N PRO A 39 -2.36 4.10 11.88
CA PRO A 39 -1.23 4.29 12.81
C PRO A 39 -1.42 3.61 14.16
N GLY A 40 -2.65 3.57 14.66
CA GLY A 40 -2.94 2.88 15.92
C GLY A 40 -2.69 1.38 15.87
N LEU A 41 -2.76 0.79 14.68
CA LEU A 41 -2.50 -0.64 14.46
C LEU A 41 -1.10 -0.90 13.92
N ARG A 42 -0.33 0.14 13.61
CA ARG A 42 0.96 0.01 12.93
C ARG A 42 0.84 -0.81 11.65
N LEU A 43 -0.22 -0.59 10.91
CA LEU A 43 -0.53 -1.28 9.67
C LEU A 43 -0.60 -0.28 8.52
N GLY A 44 0.02 -0.62 7.40
CA GLY A 44 -0.02 0.20 6.19
C GLY A 44 -0.31 -0.64 4.96
N VAL A 45 -0.73 0.02 3.89
CA VAL A 45 -0.97 -0.59 2.59
C VAL A 45 -0.28 0.23 1.52
N GLU A 46 0.47 -0.44 0.64
CA GLU A 46 1.03 0.16 -0.55
C GLU A 46 0.33 -0.43 -1.78
N ILE A 47 -0.15 0.46 -2.64
CA ILE A 47 -0.77 0.05 -3.89
C ILE A 47 0.28 0.16 -4.99
N GLN A 48 0.66 -0.98 -5.53
CA GLN A 48 1.73 -1.06 -6.54
C GLN A 48 1.16 -0.71 -7.92
N GLY A 49 1.03 0.60 -8.19
CA GLY A 49 0.41 1.09 -9.41
C GLY A 49 1.18 0.79 -10.69
N GLY A 50 2.48 0.56 -10.59
CA GLY A 50 3.31 0.29 -11.76
C GLY A 50 3.22 -1.13 -12.31
N VAL A 51 2.32 -1.95 -11.77
CA VAL A 51 2.06 -3.30 -12.31
C VAL A 51 1.42 -3.23 -13.68
N TRP A 52 0.70 -2.15 -13.98
CA TRP A 52 0.06 -1.93 -15.27
C TRP A 52 1.04 -1.27 -16.22
N SER A 53 1.44 -2.01 -17.25
CA SER A 53 2.32 -1.47 -18.28
C SER A 53 1.52 -0.82 -19.39
N LYS A 54 2.13 0.19 -20.04
CA LYS A 54 1.54 0.78 -21.24
C LYS A 54 1.54 -0.23 -22.37
N PRO A 55 0.53 -0.19 -23.28
CA PRO A 55 0.56 -1.03 -24.46
C PRO A 55 1.87 -0.87 -25.23
N GLY A 56 2.46 -1.98 -25.63
CA GLY A 56 3.75 -1.98 -26.33
C GLY A 56 4.98 -1.92 -25.45
N ALA A 57 4.83 -1.87 -24.13
CA ALA A 57 5.99 -1.86 -23.24
C ALA A 57 6.79 -3.16 -23.34
N LYS A 58 8.11 -3.02 -23.36
CA LYS A 58 9.02 -4.16 -23.45
C LYS A 58 9.31 -4.71 -22.05
N ARG A 59 9.48 -6.02 -21.96
CA ARG A 59 9.85 -6.65 -20.70
C ARG A 59 11.28 -6.28 -20.32
N CYS A 60 11.51 -6.18 -19.02
CA CYS A 60 12.85 -5.95 -18.49
C CYS A 60 13.75 -7.16 -18.79
N PRO A 61 14.92 -6.96 -19.42
CA PRO A 61 15.79 -8.10 -19.75
C PRO A 61 16.35 -8.82 -18.51
N ALA A 62 16.43 -8.13 -17.37
CA ALA A 62 17.00 -8.72 -16.16
C ALA A 62 15.99 -9.59 -15.39
N CYS A 63 14.72 -9.20 -15.32
CA CYS A 63 13.73 -9.92 -14.53
C CYS A 63 12.52 -10.43 -15.31
N GLY A 64 12.45 -10.10 -16.61
CA GLY A 64 11.36 -10.54 -17.47
C GLY A 64 10.03 -9.86 -17.22
N GLN A 65 9.97 -8.91 -16.30
CA GLN A 65 8.74 -8.19 -15.99
C GLN A 65 8.56 -6.97 -16.89
N LEU A 66 7.32 -6.57 -17.06
CA LEU A 66 7.00 -5.36 -17.80
C LEU A 66 7.41 -4.12 -16.98
N PRO A 67 7.79 -3.01 -17.66
CA PRO A 67 8.15 -1.78 -16.97
C PRO A 67 7.04 -1.29 -16.06
N ARG A 68 7.42 -0.84 -14.89
CA ARG A 68 6.49 -0.24 -13.93
C ARG A 68 7.27 0.75 -13.08
N GLY A 69 6.77 1.97 -12.99
CA GLY A 69 7.30 3.01 -12.12
C GLY A 69 8.76 2.88 -11.71
N ALA A 70 8.98 2.65 -10.44
CA ALA A 70 10.30 2.53 -9.86
C ALA A 70 11.14 1.37 -10.39
N HIS A 71 10.52 0.33 -10.95
CA HIS A 71 11.24 -0.82 -11.48
C HIS A 71 12.14 -0.45 -12.67
N GLY A 72 11.81 0.61 -13.38
CA GLY A 72 12.61 1.07 -14.51
C GLY A 72 13.89 1.79 -14.13
N THR A 73 14.12 2.09 -12.83
CA THR A 73 15.30 2.83 -12.37
C THR A 73 15.89 2.18 -11.13
N GLY A 74 17.23 2.10 -11.09
CA GLY A 74 17.91 1.59 -9.91
C GLY A 74 17.65 2.42 -8.67
N ALA A 75 17.57 3.75 -8.81
CA ALA A 75 17.30 4.65 -7.70
C ALA A 75 15.91 4.42 -7.10
N GLY A 76 14.91 4.17 -7.95
CA GLY A 76 13.56 3.89 -7.49
C GLY A 76 13.46 2.58 -6.71
N ILE A 77 14.16 1.54 -7.19
CA ILE A 77 14.20 0.24 -6.51
C ILE A 77 14.87 0.38 -5.14
N VAL A 78 15.98 1.10 -5.07
CA VAL A 78 16.71 1.31 -3.80
C VAL A 78 15.82 2.04 -2.79
N ARG A 79 15.11 3.07 -3.23
CA ARG A 79 14.18 3.82 -2.34
C ARG A 79 13.07 2.93 -1.81
N ASP A 80 12.50 2.07 -2.64
CA ASP A 80 11.44 1.17 -2.21
C ASP A 80 11.94 0.18 -1.16
N ILE A 81 13.12 -0.39 -1.39
CA ILE A 81 13.74 -1.30 -0.43
C ILE A 81 13.99 -0.59 0.90
N GLU A 82 14.57 0.61 0.85
CA GLU A 82 14.83 1.40 2.06
C GLU A 82 13.53 1.68 2.82
N LYS A 83 12.48 2.08 2.11
CA LYS A 83 11.17 2.36 2.71
C LYS A 83 10.61 1.15 3.45
N PHE A 84 10.62 -0.02 2.79
CA PHE A 84 10.12 -1.24 3.40
C PHE A 84 10.94 -1.65 4.63
N ASN A 85 12.25 -1.54 4.55
CA ASN A 85 13.12 -1.85 5.67
C ASN A 85 12.87 -0.93 6.86
N LEU A 86 12.72 0.37 6.60
CA LEU A 86 12.41 1.35 7.65
C LEU A 86 11.04 1.09 8.27
N ALA A 87 10.05 0.74 7.47
CA ALA A 87 8.73 0.39 7.99
C ALA A 87 8.82 -0.82 8.93
N THR A 88 9.52 -1.86 8.51
CA THR A 88 9.70 -3.05 9.33
C THR A 88 10.44 -2.74 10.63
N MET A 89 11.53 -1.98 10.57
CA MET A 89 12.33 -1.64 11.74
C MET A 89 11.59 -0.75 12.75
N THR A 90 10.62 0.02 12.27
CA THR A 90 9.81 0.89 13.13
C THR A 90 8.51 0.23 13.59
N GLY A 91 8.38 -1.07 13.37
CA GLY A 91 7.26 -1.85 13.89
C GLY A 91 6.01 -1.86 13.04
N TRP A 92 6.12 -1.42 11.80
CA TRP A 92 4.98 -1.42 10.88
C TRP A 92 4.84 -2.76 10.15
N ARG A 93 3.60 -3.13 9.90
CA ARG A 93 3.24 -4.21 8.98
C ARG A 93 2.75 -3.56 7.70
N LEU A 94 3.35 -3.89 6.58
CA LEU A 94 3.02 -3.25 5.31
C LEU A 94 2.50 -4.30 4.34
N LEU A 95 1.25 -4.09 3.89
CA LEU A 95 0.64 -4.94 2.87
C LEU A 95 0.91 -4.35 1.49
N LEU A 96 1.20 -5.22 0.53
CA LEU A 96 1.37 -4.83 -0.86
C LEU A 96 0.18 -5.35 -1.65
N VAL A 97 -0.51 -4.47 -2.36
CA VAL A 97 -1.64 -4.85 -3.18
C VAL A 97 -1.50 -4.22 -4.57
N THR A 98 -2.14 -4.83 -5.55
CA THR A 98 -2.16 -4.32 -6.91
C THR A 98 -3.53 -3.72 -7.21
N PRO A 99 -3.65 -2.85 -8.23
CA PRO A 99 -4.97 -2.37 -8.67
C PRO A 99 -5.93 -3.50 -9.02
N LYS A 100 -5.43 -4.57 -9.60
CA LYS A 100 -6.26 -5.74 -9.92
C LYS A 100 -6.81 -6.39 -8.65
N MET A 101 -6.02 -6.48 -7.59
CA MET A 101 -6.48 -7.00 -6.31
C MET A 101 -7.55 -6.10 -5.70
N VAL A 102 -7.45 -4.79 -5.87
CA VAL A 102 -8.49 -3.86 -5.44
C VAL A 102 -9.79 -4.11 -6.19
N GLN A 103 -9.69 -4.26 -7.51
CA GLN A 103 -10.86 -4.51 -8.35
C GLN A 103 -11.56 -5.83 -8.05
N SER A 104 -10.78 -6.88 -7.78
CA SER A 104 -11.32 -8.22 -7.52
C SER A 104 -11.86 -8.41 -6.11
N GLY A 105 -11.57 -7.49 -5.19
CA GLY A 105 -11.91 -7.65 -3.79
C GLY A 105 -10.85 -8.35 -2.95
N ALA A 106 -9.79 -8.85 -3.57
CA ALA A 106 -8.71 -9.53 -2.85
C ALA A 106 -7.99 -8.60 -1.88
N ALA A 107 -7.78 -7.34 -2.27
CA ALA A 107 -7.15 -6.36 -1.40
C ALA A 107 -8.00 -6.09 -0.16
N LEU A 108 -9.31 -5.94 -0.32
CA LEU A 108 -10.23 -5.74 0.81
C LEU A 108 -10.20 -6.94 1.76
N ALA A 109 -10.16 -8.16 1.22
CA ALA A 109 -10.08 -9.37 2.04
C ALA A 109 -8.80 -9.38 2.87
N LEU A 110 -7.66 -9.00 2.30
CA LEU A 110 -6.40 -8.90 3.03
C LEU A 110 -6.46 -7.84 4.12
N VAL A 111 -7.02 -6.67 3.82
CA VAL A 111 -7.16 -5.60 4.82
C VAL A 111 -8.02 -6.07 5.98
N ARG A 112 -9.14 -6.74 5.71
CA ARG A 112 -10.01 -7.27 6.75
C ARG A 112 -9.27 -8.20 7.69
N GLN A 113 -8.51 -9.15 7.13
CA GLN A 113 -7.70 -10.06 7.93
C GLN A 113 -6.63 -9.32 8.72
N ALA A 114 -5.95 -8.38 8.09
CA ALA A 114 -4.83 -7.67 8.69
C ALA A 114 -5.25 -6.79 9.87
N VAL A 115 -6.39 -6.07 9.75
CA VAL A 115 -6.85 -5.22 10.86
C VAL A 115 -7.25 -6.05 12.06
N VAL A 116 -7.86 -7.22 11.85
CA VAL A 116 -8.22 -8.12 12.95
C VAL A 116 -6.96 -8.71 13.60
N LEU A 117 -6.01 -9.17 12.79
CA LEU A 117 -4.75 -9.71 13.30
C LEU A 117 -3.93 -8.65 14.04
N ALA A 118 -4.07 -7.38 13.67
CA ALA A 118 -3.40 -6.28 14.35
C ALA A 118 -4.11 -5.86 15.66
N GLY A 119 -5.24 -6.48 15.97
CA GLY A 119 -5.93 -6.25 17.25
C GLY A 119 -7.17 -5.37 17.16
N TRP A 120 -7.58 -4.97 15.97
CA TRP A 120 -8.78 -4.14 15.84
C TRP A 120 -10.04 -4.93 16.16
N LYS A 121 -10.94 -4.30 16.92
CA LYS A 121 -12.27 -4.83 17.24
C LYS A 121 -13.31 -3.80 16.84
N LYS A 122 -14.42 -4.24 16.26
CA LYS A 122 -15.46 -3.37 15.72
C LYS A 122 -15.94 -2.30 16.70
N ASN A 123 -15.99 -2.62 17.99
CA ASN A 123 -16.45 -1.70 19.04
C ASN A 123 -15.30 -1.26 19.96
N GLY A 124 -14.05 -1.37 19.50
CA GLY A 124 -12.89 -1.27 20.37
C GLY A 124 -12.06 0.01 20.26
N GLY A 125 -12.58 1.07 19.68
CA GLY A 125 -11.85 2.32 19.60
C GLY A 125 -11.11 2.53 18.28
N GLU A 126 -10.17 3.50 18.25
CA GLU A 126 -9.49 3.91 17.03
C GLU A 126 -8.46 2.89 16.56
N ALA A 127 -8.35 2.79 15.23
CA ALA A 127 -7.32 1.99 14.59
C ALA A 127 -6.03 2.79 14.37
#